data_caa72b7313ee69eedbd8396cae08433a
#
_entry.id   caa72b7313ee69eedbd8396cae08433a
#
_cell.length_a   1.000
_cell.length_b   1.000
_cell.length_c   1.000
_cell.angle_alpha   90.00
_cell.angle_beta   90.00
_cell.angle_gamma   90.00
#
_symmetry.space_group_name_H-M   'P 1'
#
loop_
_entity.id
_entity.type
_entity.pdbx_description
1 polymer ?
#
loop_
_entity_poly.entity_id
_entity_poly.type
_entity_poly.pdbx_seq_one_letter_code
_entity_poly.pdbx_strand_id
1 'polypeptide(L)'
;IIIEGKNNYILIDPGANDKEKKNLKLILKNLKKIPIIFLTHHHYDHWEGVDIIEEFYPDTIIYAHENTNSKIKTSLKKINVNDNFIFDIGDTKYHVVELLGHTNGHIGLLNDENNVLISGDHIVGVGSTVLDHKNGSMIDYMATCEKIKQLPLELILPSHGPPIFNPKNLILKYIDHRKEREAEILRIINDGVTSIDDMLRLCYQDTPLDMLSFAKRNLILHINKLIIENKVKETILIQD
;
A
#
# COMPACT_ATOMS: atom_id res chain seq x y z
N ILE A 1 -11.78 -4.95 -3.86
CA ILE A 1 -12.48 -4.18 -4.93
C ILE A 1 -12.73 -5.13 -6.11
N ILE A 2 -13.85 -4.95 -6.82
CA ILE A 2 -14.18 -5.72 -8.03
C ILE A 2 -14.41 -4.75 -9.18
N ILE A 3 -13.70 -4.97 -10.29
CA ILE A 3 -13.95 -4.28 -11.55
C ILE A 3 -14.62 -5.29 -12.49
N GLU A 4 -15.80 -4.95 -12.99
CA GLU A 4 -16.48 -5.73 -14.01
C GLU A 4 -16.21 -5.11 -15.37
N GLY A 5 -15.56 -5.86 -16.24
CA GLY A 5 -15.36 -5.51 -17.63
C GLY A 5 -16.18 -6.39 -18.57
N LYS A 6 -16.18 -6.04 -19.85
CA LYS A 6 -16.91 -6.77 -20.88
C LYS A 6 -16.51 -8.25 -20.96
N ASN A 7 -15.23 -8.54 -20.80
CA ASN A 7 -14.68 -9.88 -20.99
C ASN A 7 -14.29 -10.57 -19.69
N ASN A 8 -13.90 -9.83 -18.64
CA ASN A 8 -13.32 -10.36 -17.42
C ASN A 8 -13.82 -9.60 -16.18
N TYR A 9 -13.61 -10.21 -15.01
CA TYR A 9 -13.60 -9.52 -13.72
C TYR A 9 -12.17 -9.38 -13.25
N ILE A 10 -11.83 -8.25 -12.64
CA ILE A 10 -10.59 -8.09 -11.88
C ILE A 10 -10.97 -7.99 -10.40
N LEU A 11 -10.51 -8.96 -9.61
CA LEU A 11 -10.61 -8.94 -8.16
C LEU A 11 -9.32 -8.32 -7.61
N ILE A 12 -9.42 -7.16 -7.00
CA ILE A 12 -8.29 -6.44 -6.45
C ILE A 12 -8.26 -6.69 -4.96
N ASP A 13 -7.11 -7.16 -4.47
CA ASP A 13 -6.86 -7.47 -3.06
C ASP A 13 -8.02 -8.27 -2.46
N PRO A 14 -8.21 -9.54 -2.86
CA PRO A 14 -9.30 -10.37 -2.35
C PRO A 14 -8.98 -10.90 -0.95
N GLY A 15 -8.57 -10.02 -0.05
CA GLY A 15 -8.47 -10.30 1.38
C GLY A 15 -9.84 -10.62 1.92
N ALA A 16 -9.92 -11.60 2.78
CA ALA A 16 -11.18 -11.98 3.41
C ALA A 16 -10.89 -12.63 4.76
N ASN A 17 -11.07 -11.89 5.83
CA ASN A 17 -11.07 -12.48 7.17
C ASN A 17 -12.24 -13.49 7.31
N ASP A 18 -12.26 -14.27 8.37
CA ASP A 18 -13.23 -15.36 8.54
C ASP A 18 -14.72 -14.94 8.43
N LYS A 19 -15.04 -13.69 8.73
CA LYS A 19 -16.40 -13.16 8.57
C LYS A 19 -16.71 -12.85 7.11
N GLU A 20 -15.72 -12.40 6.35
CA GLU A 20 -15.84 -11.98 4.96
C GLU A 20 -15.75 -13.14 3.96
N LYS A 21 -15.14 -14.26 4.35
CA LYS A 21 -15.04 -15.48 3.52
C LYS A 21 -16.40 -15.96 2.98
N LYS A 22 -17.46 -15.84 3.80
CA LYS A 22 -18.82 -16.20 3.36
C LYS A 22 -19.31 -15.29 2.23
N ASN A 23 -19.03 -13.98 2.34
CA ASN A 23 -19.40 -13.00 1.34
C ASN A 23 -18.60 -13.21 0.06
N LEU A 24 -17.29 -13.48 0.18
CA LEU A 24 -16.46 -13.79 -0.97
C LEU A 24 -16.98 -15.04 -1.71
N LYS A 25 -17.29 -16.14 -1.01
CA LYS A 25 -17.89 -17.34 -1.62
C LYS A 25 -19.23 -17.05 -2.32
N LEU A 26 -20.06 -16.17 -1.76
CA LEU A 26 -21.31 -15.78 -2.39
C LEU A 26 -21.06 -14.97 -3.67
N ILE A 27 -20.12 -14.06 -3.65
CA ILE A 27 -19.71 -13.28 -4.82
C ILE A 27 -19.21 -14.23 -5.92
N LEU A 28 -18.25 -15.11 -5.59
CA LEU A 28 -17.65 -16.04 -6.55
C LEU A 28 -18.69 -16.94 -7.23
N LYS A 29 -19.69 -17.44 -6.49
CA LYS A 29 -20.79 -18.24 -7.05
C LYS A 29 -21.63 -17.50 -8.11
N ASN A 30 -21.63 -16.19 -8.07
CA ASN A 30 -22.41 -15.37 -9.00
C ASN A 30 -21.59 -14.81 -10.17
N LEU A 31 -20.26 -14.98 -10.17
CA LEU A 31 -19.42 -14.60 -11.29
C LEU A 31 -19.72 -15.48 -12.51
N LYS A 32 -19.87 -14.86 -13.67
CA LYS A 32 -20.18 -15.55 -14.94
C LYS A 32 -18.92 -15.91 -15.75
N LYS A 33 -17.75 -15.43 -15.32
CA LYS A 33 -16.46 -15.57 -16.01
C LYS A 33 -15.38 -15.81 -14.96
N ILE A 34 -14.30 -16.47 -15.39
CA ILE A 34 -13.11 -16.68 -14.54
C ILE A 34 -12.53 -15.29 -14.20
N PRO A 35 -12.36 -14.95 -12.93
CA PRO A 35 -11.77 -13.67 -12.55
C PRO A 35 -10.25 -13.67 -12.77
N ILE A 36 -9.70 -12.47 -12.90
CA ILE A 36 -8.28 -12.18 -12.73
C ILE A 36 -8.09 -11.65 -11.31
N ILE A 37 -7.03 -12.02 -10.63
CA ILE A 37 -6.62 -11.42 -9.36
C ILE A 37 -5.52 -10.40 -9.64
N PHE A 38 -5.70 -9.20 -9.12
CA PHE A 38 -4.64 -8.19 -9.02
C PHE A 38 -4.31 -7.96 -7.56
N LEU A 39 -3.04 -8.13 -7.18
CA LEU A 39 -2.58 -7.86 -5.81
C LEU A 39 -1.72 -6.60 -5.81
N THR A 40 -2.13 -5.64 -4.99
CA THR A 40 -1.36 -4.39 -4.83
C THR A 40 -0.04 -4.65 -4.12
N HIS A 41 -0.04 -5.51 -3.10
CA HIS A 41 1.17 -5.87 -2.35
C HIS A 41 0.98 -7.18 -1.57
N HIS A 42 1.99 -7.56 -0.79
CA HIS A 42 2.10 -8.89 -0.19
C HIS A 42 1.57 -9.03 1.25
N HIS A 43 0.99 -8.00 1.86
CA HIS A 43 0.41 -8.14 3.20
C HIS A 43 -0.77 -9.11 3.18
N TYR A 44 -0.88 -9.91 4.25
CA TYR A 44 -1.76 -11.07 4.27
C TYR A 44 -3.23 -10.73 4.07
N ASP A 45 -3.69 -9.66 4.67
CA ASP A 45 -5.06 -9.15 4.57
C ASP A 45 -5.50 -8.72 3.15
N HIS A 46 -4.56 -8.66 2.19
CA HIS A 46 -4.86 -8.40 0.78
C HIS A 46 -5.00 -9.66 -0.08
N TRP A 47 -4.51 -10.82 0.40
CA TRP A 47 -4.56 -12.05 -0.40
C TRP A 47 -5.06 -13.29 0.37
N GLU A 48 -5.46 -13.17 1.62
CA GLU A 48 -5.93 -14.32 2.43
C GLU A 48 -7.17 -15.03 1.87
N GLY A 49 -7.90 -14.41 0.93
CA GLY A 49 -9.02 -15.04 0.22
C GLY A 49 -8.63 -15.77 -1.07
N VAL A 50 -7.34 -15.77 -1.44
CA VAL A 50 -6.86 -16.42 -2.68
C VAL A 50 -7.12 -17.93 -2.67
N ASP A 51 -7.00 -18.59 -1.52
CA ASP A 51 -7.31 -20.02 -1.35
C ASP A 51 -8.76 -20.35 -1.74
N ILE A 52 -9.69 -19.48 -1.39
CA ILE A 52 -11.10 -19.64 -1.75
C ILE A 52 -11.30 -19.47 -3.25
N ILE A 53 -10.61 -18.51 -3.86
CA ILE A 53 -10.73 -18.28 -5.31
C ILE A 53 -10.13 -19.47 -6.07
N GLU A 54 -9.00 -20.00 -5.60
CA GLU A 54 -8.37 -21.19 -6.15
C GLU A 54 -9.30 -22.42 -6.11
N GLU A 55 -10.08 -22.60 -5.02
CA GLU A 55 -11.10 -23.65 -4.90
C GLU A 55 -12.20 -23.53 -5.96
N PHE A 56 -12.67 -22.30 -6.24
CA PHE A 56 -13.77 -22.05 -7.18
C PHE A 56 -13.32 -21.91 -8.64
N TYR A 57 -12.14 -21.38 -8.86
CA TYR A 57 -11.60 -21.00 -10.17
C TYR A 57 -10.10 -21.34 -10.26
N PRO A 58 -9.73 -22.62 -10.40
CA PRO A 58 -8.32 -23.07 -10.41
C PRO A 58 -7.51 -22.52 -11.59
N ASP A 59 -8.16 -22.01 -12.64
CA ASP A 59 -7.51 -21.41 -13.80
C ASP A 59 -7.31 -19.88 -13.66
N THR A 60 -7.64 -19.30 -12.50
CA THR A 60 -7.43 -17.89 -12.21
C THR A 60 -5.93 -17.54 -12.28
N ILE A 61 -5.64 -16.35 -12.79
CA ILE A 61 -4.27 -15.84 -12.88
C ILE A 61 -4.12 -14.67 -11.90
N ILE A 62 -3.02 -14.69 -11.15
CA ILE A 62 -2.61 -13.60 -10.27
C ILE A 62 -1.63 -12.69 -11.00
N TYR A 63 -1.91 -11.41 -11.01
CA TYR A 63 -1.03 -10.35 -11.49
C TYR A 63 -0.58 -9.51 -10.29
N ALA A 64 0.71 -9.44 -10.08
CA ALA A 64 1.32 -8.65 -9.01
C ALA A 64 2.76 -8.29 -9.36
N HIS A 65 3.35 -7.37 -8.62
CA HIS A 65 4.78 -7.10 -8.71
C HIS A 65 5.59 -8.35 -8.32
N GLU A 66 6.79 -8.53 -8.89
CA GLU A 66 7.67 -9.67 -8.61
C GLU A 66 7.91 -9.89 -7.11
N ASN A 67 8.21 -8.80 -6.38
CA ASN A 67 8.43 -8.85 -4.92
C ASN A 67 7.19 -9.28 -4.14
N THR A 68 5.99 -9.03 -4.65
CA THR A 68 4.73 -9.51 -4.10
C THR A 68 4.53 -10.98 -4.43
N ASN A 69 4.63 -11.35 -5.71
CA ASN A 69 4.43 -12.71 -6.19
C ASN A 69 5.37 -13.73 -5.51
N SER A 70 6.60 -13.33 -5.17
CA SER A 70 7.57 -14.19 -4.47
C SER A 70 7.12 -14.58 -3.05
N LYS A 71 6.24 -13.81 -2.43
CA LYS A 71 5.77 -14.01 -1.05
C LYS A 71 4.40 -14.69 -0.96
N ILE A 72 3.63 -14.73 -2.06
CA ILE A 72 2.30 -15.35 -2.09
C ILE A 72 2.42 -16.86 -2.29
N LYS A 73 1.78 -17.63 -1.41
CA LYS A 73 1.74 -19.08 -1.46
C LYS A 73 0.42 -19.55 -2.04
N THR A 74 0.43 -20.05 -3.28
CA THR A 74 -0.74 -20.58 -4.00
C THR A 74 -0.25 -21.44 -5.16
N SER A 75 -1.07 -22.34 -5.68
CA SER A 75 -0.81 -23.07 -6.92
C SER A 75 -1.28 -22.33 -8.17
N LEU A 76 -2.02 -21.22 -8.02
CA LEU A 76 -2.46 -20.40 -9.14
C LEU A 76 -1.28 -19.84 -9.93
N LYS A 77 -1.48 -19.72 -11.24
CA LYS A 77 -0.48 -19.09 -12.11
C LYS A 77 -0.26 -17.62 -11.72
N LYS A 78 1.00 -17.22 -11.57
CA LYS A 78 1.41 -15.86 -11.24
C LYS A 78 2.11 -15.21 -12.42
N ILE A 79 1.74 -13.98 -12.73
CA ILE A 79 2.36 -13.14 -13.76
C ILE A 79 2.90 -11.88 -13.08
N ASN A 80 4.19 -11.61 -13.30
CA ASN A 80 4.81 -10.39 -12.81
C ASN A 80 4.41 -9.21 -13.71
N VAL A 81 3.97 -8.14 -13.08
CA VAL A 81 3.65 -6.88 -13.74
C VAL A 81 4.35 -5.73 -13.03
N ASN A 82 4.65 -4.68 -13.76
CA ASN A 82 5.32 -3.48 -13.29
C ASN A 82 4.70 -2.25 -13.94
N ASP A 83 5.30 -1.09 -13.70
CA ASP A 83 4.85 0.19 -14.25
C ASP A 83 4.59 0.07 -15.76
N ASN A 84 3.49 0.67 -16.21
CA ASN A 84 3.03 0.67 -17.62
C ASN A 84 2.42 -0.63 -18.16
N PHE A 85 2.29 -1.71 -17.39
CA PHE A 85 1.47 -2.83 -17.82
C PHE A 85 0.01 -2.38 -17.93
N ILE A 86 -0.68 -2.81 -19.00
CA ILE A 86 -2.05 -2.38 -19.27
C ILE A 86 -3.00 -3.58 -19.17
N PHE A 87 -4.01 -3.44 -18.33
CA PHE A 87 -5.18 -4.30 -18.36
C PHE A 87 -6.24 -3.69 -19.28
N ASP A 88 -6.53 -4.37 -20.40
CA ASP A 88 -7.65 -4.06 -21.28
C ASP A 88 -8.80 -5.00 -20.95
N ILE A 89 -9.87 -4.47 -20.39
CA ILE A 89 -11.07 -5.24 -20.03
C ILE A 89 -12.21 -5.03 -21.03
N GLY A 90 -11.89 -4.46 -22.19
CA GLY A 90 -12.72 -4.38 -23.39
C GLY A 90 -13.55 -3.10 -23.52
N ASP A 91 -13.85 -2.40 -22.46
CA ASP A 91 -14.58 -1.13 -22.42
C ASP A 91 -13.78 -0.03 -21.70
N THR A 92 -12.74 -0.40 -20.97
CA THR A 92 -11.84 0.54 -20.33
C THR A 92 -10.46 -0.08 -20.11
N LYS A 93 -9.44 0.77 -19.91
CA LYS A 93 -8.06 0.38 -19.66
C LYS A 93 -7.60 0.85 -18.30
N TYR A 94 -6.80 0.01 -17.65
CA TYR A 94 -6.13 0.33 -16.40
C TYR A 94 -4.65 0.16 -16.57
N HIS A 95 -3.88 1.17 -16.23
CA HIS A 95 -2.42 1.13 -16.21
C HIS A 95 -1.96 0.69 -14.82
N VAL A 96 -1.03 -0.26 -14.77
CA VAL A 96 -0.31 -0.54 -13.53
C VAL A 96 0.62 0.63 -13.25
N VAL A 97 0.60 1.10 -12.02
CA VAL A 97 1.50 2.16 -11.54
C VAL A 97 2.25 1.69 -10.30
N GLU A 98 3.56 1.85 -10.30
CA GLU A 98 4.36 1.58 -9.10
C GLU A 98 4.09 2.65 -8.05
N LEU A 99 3.70 2.19 -6.85
CA LEU A 99 3.40 2.98 -5.68
C LEU A 99 4.31 2.54 -4.52
N LEU A 100 5.61 2.56 -4.76
CA LEU A 100 6.62 2.06 -3.82
C LEU A 100 6.64 2.87 -2.53
N GLY A 101 7.08 2.21 -1.44
CA GLY A 101 7.29 2.85 -0.14
C GLY A 101 6.54 2.20 1.01
N HIS A 102 5.25 1.88 0.86
CA HIS A 102 4.54 1.05 1.83
C HIS A 102 5.17 -0.35 1.91
N THR A 103 5.40 -0.95 0.74
CA THR A 103 6.28 -2.10 0.52
C THR A 103 7.11 -1.89 -0.75
N ASN A 104 8.16 -2.70 -0.94
CA ASN A 104 9.04 -2.65 -2.11
C ASN A 104 8.48 -3.33 -3.38
N GLY A 105 7.24 -3.77 -3.34
CA GLY A 105 6.52 -4.38 -4.46
C GLY A 105 5.09 -3.87 -4.54
N HIS A 106 4.83 -2.68 -3.98
CA HIS A 106 3.50 -2.10 -4.01
C HIS A 106 3.19 -1.46 -5.37
N ILE A 107 2.08 -1.86 -5.96
CA ILE A 107 1.55 -1.34 -7.22
C ILE A 107 0.08 -0.96 -7.07
N GLY A 108 -0.41 -0.10 -7.94
CA GLY A 108 -1.82 0.27 -8.04
C GLY A 108 -2.33 0.19 -9.47
N LEU A 109 -3.60 0.52 -9.66
CA LEU A 109 -4.22 0.62 -10.98
C LEU A 109 -4.73 2.04 -11.22
N LEU A 110 -4.30 2.65 -12.31
CA LEU A 110 -4.74 3.98 -12.75
C LEU A 110 -5.65 3.84 -13.97
N ASN A 111 -6.82 4.43 -13.90
CA ASN A 111 -7.69 4.66 -15.05
C ASN A 111 -7.58 6.12 -15.45
N ASP A 112 -6.89 6.39 -16.57
CA ASP A 112 -6.65 7.76 -17.04
C ASP A 112 -7.92 8.43 -17.60
N GLU A 113 -8.87 7.66 -18.15
CA GLU A 113 -10.10 8.19 -18.73
C GLU A 113 -11.00 8.81 -17.66
N ASN A 114 -11.02 8.22 -16.48
CA ASN A 114 -11.86 8.65 -15.35
C ASN A 114 -11.06 9.30 -14.22
N ASN A 115 -9.74 9.44 -14.35
CA ASN A 115 -8.86 10.00 -13.30
C ASN A 115 -9.00 9.27 -11.96
N VAL A 116 -9.10 7.94 -12.00
CA VAL A 116 -9.30 7.08 -10.82
C VAL A 116 -8.05 6.27 -10.55
N LEU A 117 -7.55 6.35 -9.32
CA LEU A 117 -6.45 5.53 -8.83
C LEU A 117 -6.96 4.52 -7.79
N ILE A 118 -6.66 3.24 -7.99
CA ILE A 118 -6.78 2.21 -6.96
C ILE A 118 -5.42 2.12 -6.29
N SER A 119 -5.34 2.62 -5.06
CA SER A 119 -4.07 2.93 -4.40
C SER A 119 -3.54 1.82 -3.50
N GLY A 120 -4.28 0.72 -3.29
CA GLY A 120 -3.92 -0.23 -2.24
C GLY A 120 -3.77 0.48 -0.89
N ASP A 121 -2.65 0.23 -0.23
CA ASP A 121 -2.30 0.83 1.06
C ASP A 121 -1.34 2.02 0.97
N HIS A 122 -1.02 2.47 -0.24
CA HIS A 122 -0.15 3.64 -0.38
C HIS A 122 -0.83 4.91 0.14
N ILE A 123 -2.11 5.11 -0.20
CA ILE A 123 -2.99 6.13 0.38
C ILE A 123 -4.21 5.42 0.94
N VAL A 124 -4.49 5.61 2.23
CA VAL A 124 -5.65 5.03 2.93
C VAL A 124 -6.72 6.09 3.21
N GLY A 125 -7.97 5.65 3.31
CA GLY A 125 -9.10 6.58 3.52
C GLY A 125 -9.27 7.05 4.96
N VAL A 126 -8.56 6.47 5.92
CA VAL A 126 -8.62 6.81 7.36
C VAL A 126 -7.22 6.73 7.96
N GLY A 127 -6.84 7.77 8.72
CA GLY A 127 -5.55 7.84 9.37
C GLY A 127 -4.40 8.09 8.40
N SER A 128 -3.25 7.48 8.64
CA SER A 128 -2.07 7.55 7.79
C SER A 128 -1.51 6.14 7.57
N THR A 129 -0.94 5.93 6.39
CA THR A 129 -0.33 4.65 6.02
C THR A 129 0.79 4.27 6.97
N VAL A 130 0.78 3.03 7.43
CA VAL A 130 1.88 2.39 8.15
C VAL A 130 2.80 1.74 7.12
N LEU A 131 4.08 2.08 7.13
CA LEU A 131 5.04 1.48 6.21
C LEU A 131 5.57 0.16 6.79
N ASP A 132 5.78 -0.84 5.93
CA ASP A 132 6.41 -2.10 6.34
C ASP A 132 7.87 -1.85 6.73
N HIS A 133 8.23 -2.14 7.97
CA HIS A 133 9.58 -1.88 8.50
C HIS A 133 10.69 -2.72 7.83
N LYS A 134 10.34 -3.86 7.21
CA LYS A 134 11.30 -4.74 6.54
C LYS A 134 11.41 -4.49 5.03
N ASN A 135 10.30 -4.10 4.41
CA ASN A 135 10.18 -4.01 2.96
C ASN A 135 9.69 -2.63 2.50
N GLY A 136 9.44 -1.71 3.43
CA GLY A 136 9.04 -0.34 3.14
C GLY A 136 10.23 0.61 3.10
N SER A 137 9.98 1.81 2.55
CA SER A 137 10.96 2.87 2.44
C SER A 137 10.28 4.23 2.55
N MET A 138 10.72 5.06 3.49
CA MET A 138 10.19 6.42 3.63
C MET A 138 10.60 7.30 2.44
N ILE A 139 11.78 7.05 1.85
CA ILE A 139 12.25 7.78 0.66
C ILE A 139 11.30 7.51 -0.51
N ASP A 140 11.07 6.23 -0.81
CA ASP A 140 10.22 5.84 -1.94
C ASP A 140 8.77 6.25 -1.70
N TYR A 141 8.27 6.14 -0.44
CA TYR A 141 6.93 6.58 -0.09
C TYR A 141 6.73 8.07 -0.39
N MET A 142 7.67 8.91 0.04
CA MET A 142 7.60 10.35 -0.21
C MET A 142 7.71 10.68 -1.70
N ALA A 143 8.61 10.02 -2.44
CA ALA A 143 8.74 10.19 -3.89
C ALA A 143 7.45 9.79 -4.61
N THR A 144 6.83 8.68 -4.21
CA THR A 144 5.55 8.23 -4.78
C THR A 144 4.41 9.19 -4.45
N CYS A 145 4.33 9.72 -3.22
CA CYS A 145 3.33 10.74 -2.87
C CYS A 145 3.49 12.00 -3.75
N GLU A 146 4.72 12.43 -4.00
CA GLU A 146 4.99 13.58 -4.90
C GLU A 146 4.64 13.24 -6.36
N LYS A 147 4.84 12.00 -6.83
CA LYS A 147 4.43 11.51 -8.17
C LYS A 147 2.90 11.59 -8.31
N ILE A 148 2.14 10.97 -7.40
CA ILE A 148 0.68 10.90 -7.50
C ILE A 148 0.00 12.27 -7.28
N LYS A 149 0.61 13.18 -6.54
CA LYS A 149 0.14 14.57 -6.40
C LYS A 149 0.05 15.31 -7.74
N GLN A 150 0.87 14.95 -8.72
CA GLN A 150 0.88 15.55 -10.04
C GLN A 150 -0.18 14.98 -10.98
N LEU A 151 -0.77 13.85 -10.64
CA LEU A 151 -1.82 13.24 -11.45
C LEU A 151 -3.14 14.03 -11.28
N PRO A 152 -3.96 14.14 -12.34
CA PRO A 152 -5.23 14.85 -12.31
C PRO A 152 -6.33 14.01 -11.65
N LEU A 153 -6.05 13.41 -10.48
CA LEU A 153 -6.96 12.46 -9.83
C LEU A 153 -8.23 13.15 -9.32
N GLU A 154 -9.36 12.57 -9.66
CA GLU A 154 -10.67 12.91 -9.13
C GLU A 154 -11.10 11.96 -8.00
N LEU A 155 -10.62 10.72 -8.03
CA LEU A 155 -11.00 9.68 -7.08
C LEU A 155 -9.80 8.76 -6.78
N ILE A 156 -9.60 8.46 -5.49
CA ILE A 156 -8.79 7.33 -5.04
C ILE A 156 -9.70 6.29 -4.39
N LEU A 157 -9.53 5.03 -4.78
CA LEU A 157 -10.13 3.86 -4.16
C LEU A 157 -9.05 3.13 -3.35
N PRO A 158 -8.96 3.35 -2.03
CA PRO A 158 -7.99 2.68 -1.19
C PRO A 158 -8.46 1.27 -0.81
N SER A 159 -7.54 0.41 -0.36
CA SER A 159 -7.93 -0.90 0.19
C SER A 159 -8.54 -0.76 1.59
N HIS A 160 -8.14 0.27 2.36
CA HIS A 160 -8.70 0.56 3.68
C HIS A 160 -9.33 1.95 3.76
N GLY A 161 -10.53 2.01 4.34
CA GLY A 161 -11.30 3.24 4.52
C GLY A 161 -12.21 3.57 3.32
N PRO A 162 -12.88 4.73 3.37
CA PRO A 162 -13.82 5.14 2.31
C PRO A 162 -13.10 5.64 1.05
N PRO A 163 -13.80 5.67 -0.11
CA PRO A 163 -13.36 6.35 -1.31
C PRO A 163 -13.00 7.82 -1.03
N ILE A 164 -11.95 8.32 -1.67
CA ILE A 164 -11.42 9.67 -1.46
C ILE A 164 -11.65 10.49 -2.72
N PHE A 165 -12.60 11.40 -2.65
CA PHE A 165 -12.90 12.35 -3.72
C PHE A 165 -12.00 13.59 -3.63
N ASN A 166 -11.58 14.11 -4.80
CA ASN A 166 -10.67 15.24 -4.90
C ASN A 166 -9.40 15.09 -4.01
N PRO A 167 -8.61 14.04 -4.21
CA PRO A 167 -7.61 13.57 -3.23
C PRO A 167 -6.42 14.49 -3.03
N LYS A 168 -6.24 15.52 -3.86
CA LYS A 168 -5.06 16.39 -3.86
C LYS A 168 -4.75 16.97 -2.48
N ASN A 169 -5.78 17.47 -1.77
CA ASN A 169 -5.59 18.03 -0.44
C ASN A 169 -5.19 16.99 0.61
N LEU A 170 -5.70 15.75 0.48
CA LEU A 170 -5.31 14.66 1.38
C LEU A 170 -3.86 14.24 1.12
N ILE A 171 -3.46 14.11 -0.14
CA ILE A 171 -2.08 13.78 -0.52
C ILE A 171 -1.10 14.84 0.04
N LEU A 172 -1.44 16.14 -0.08
CA LEU A 172 -0.66 17.22 0.51
C LEU A 172 -0.54 17.08 2.03
N LYS A 173 -1.64 16.79 2.73
CA LYS A 173 -1.62 16.53 4.18
C LYS A 173 -0.72 15.34 4.54
N TYR A 174 -0.71 14.26 3.76
CA TYR A 174 0.21 13.14 3.99
C TYR A 174 1.67 13.57 3.86
N ILE A 175 2.00 14.32 2.80
CA ILE A 175 3.35 14.83 2.55
C ILE A 175 3.79 15.75 3.71
N ASP A 176 2.96 16.71 4.07
CA ASP A 176 3.27 17.71 5.11
C ASP A 176 3.42 17.03 6.48
N HIS A 177 2.51 16.14 6.86
CA HIS A 177 2.61 15.37 8.10
C HIS A 177 3.92 14.55 8.19
N ARG A 178 4.36 13.92 7.09
CA ARG A 178 5.64 13.20 7.07
C ARG A 178 6.84 14.14 7.20
N LYS A 179 6.83 15.30 6.53
CA LYS A 179 7.89 16.33 6.62
C LYS A 179 7.97 16.92 8.03
N GLU A 180 6.83 17.24 8.64
CA GLU A 180 6.76 17.75 10.01
C GLU A 180 7.33 16.72 11.00
N ARG A 181 6.93 15.45 10.88
CA ARG A 181 7.46 14.37 11.72
C ARG A 181 8.96 14.19 11.55
N GLU A 182 9.46 14.23 10.32
CA GLU A 182 10.90 14.14 10.04
C GLU A 182 11.68 15.31 10.65
N ALA A 183 11.15 16.54 10.55
CA ALA A 183 11.77 17.72 11.16
C ALA A 183 11.80 17.62 12.70
N GLU A 184 10.74 17.11 13.32
CA GLU A 184 10.68 16.86 14.75
C GLU A 184 11.72 15.83 15.21
N ILE A 185 11.80 14.69 14.50
CA ILE A 185 12.80 13.63 14.78
C ILE A 185 14.21 14.20 14.67
N LEU A 186 14.50 14.95 13.60
CA LEU A 186 15.82 15.55 13.40
C LEU A 186 16.18 16.53 14.53
N ARG A 187 15.22 17.33 15.01
CA ARG A 187 15.43 18.24 16.15
C ARG A 187 15.78 17.44 17.42
N ILE A 188 15.03 16.40 17.74
CA ILE A 188 15.23 15.55 18.93
C ILE A 188 16.62 14.89 18.89
N ILE A 189 17.05 14.42 17.72
CA ILE A 189 18.39 13.87 17.51
C ILE A 189 19.47 14.92 17.74
N ASN A 190 19.29 16.14 17.23
CA ASN A 190 20.23 17.25 17.42
C ASN A 190 20.31 17.71 18.88
N ASP A 191 19.23 17.55 19.66
CA ASP A 191 19.18 17.78 21.10
C ASP A 191 19.90 16.66 21.90
N GLY A 192 20.49 15.66 21.21
CA GLY A 192 21.33 14.62 21.80
C GLY A 192 20.61 13.34 22.22
N VAL A 193 19.32 13.19 21.88
CA VAL A 193 18.57 11.94 22.13
C VAL A 193 18.98 10.89 21.10
N THR A 194 19.44 9.73 21.58
CA THR A 194 19.94 8.62 20.74
C THR A 194 19.10 7.34 20.85
N SER A 195 18.29 7.22 21.91
CA SER A 195 17.43 6.06 22.16
C SER A 195 16.16 6.13 21.32
N ILE A 196 15.86 5.06 20.57
CA ILE A 196 14.60 4.94 19.78
C ILE A 196 13.37 5.03 20.68
N ASP A 197 13.42 4.43 21.88
CA ASP A 197 12.27 4.43 22.78
C ASP A 197 12.03 5.83 23.39
N ASP A 198 13.08 6.61 23.63
CA ASP A 198 12.92 8.00 24.09
C ASP A 198 12.42 8.90 22.96
N MET A 199 12.92 8.72 21.73
CA MET A 199 12.40 9.42 20.55
C MET A 199 10.92 9.09 20.33
N LEU A 200 10.54 7.81 20.47
CA LEU A 200 9.14 7.37 20.34
C LEU A 200 8.25 8.08 21.36
N ARG A 201 8.67 8.14 22.63
CA ARG A 201 7.94 8.84 23.69
C ARG A 201 7.78 10.34 23.40
N LEU A 202 8.82 10.98 22.86
CA LEU A 202 8.80 12.40 22.57
C LEU A 202 7.95 12.75 21.34
N CYS A 203 8.06 11.95 20.25
CA CYS A 203 7.36 12.22 18.98
C CYS A 203 5.90 11.75 18.97
N TYR A 204 5.51 10.79 19.83
CA TYR A 204 4.22 10.08 19.73
C TYR A 204 3.46 10.07 21.05
N GLN A 205 3.51 11.19 21.81
CA GLN A 205 2.91 11.32 23.15
C GLN A 205 1.39 11.05 23.15
N ASP A 206 0.70 11.48 22.09
CA ASP A 206 -0.76 11.35 21.96
C ASP A 206 -1.19 10.08 21.19
N THR A 207 -0.24 9.17 20.92
CA THR A 207 -0.53 7.95 20.15
C THR A 207 -1.10 6.88 21.09
N PRO A 208 -2.24 6.26 20.75
CA PRO A 208 -2.79 5.14 21.51
C PRO A 208 -1.78 3.99 21.66
N LEU A 209 -1.79 3.31 22.82
CA LEU A 209 -0.80 2.28 23.16
C LEU A 209 -0.75 1.13 22.13
N ASP A 210 -1.88 0.72 21.59
CA ASP A 210 -2.02 -0.31 20.56
C ASP A 210 -1.41 0.11 19.22
N MET A 211 -1.24 1.42 18.99
CA MET A 211 -0.64 1.98 17.77
C MET A 211 0.87 2.28 17.91
N LEU A 212 1.46 2.20 19.12
CA LEU A 212 2.86 2.55 19.33
C LEU A 212 3.85 1.65 18.56
N SER A 213 3.52 0.38 18.36
CA SER A 213 4.34 -0.52 17.55
C SER A 213 4.43 -0.07 16.09
N PHE A 214 3.35 0.45 15.53
CA PHE A 214 3.31 1.03 14.18
C PHE A 214 4.05 2.37 14.11
N ALA A 215 3.89 3.19 15.15
CA ALA A 215 4.61 4.46 15.28
C ALA A 215 6.14 4.23 15.34
N LYS A 216 6.60 3.23 16.09
CA LYS A 216 8.04 2.84 16.18
C LYS A 216 8.57 2.44 14.80
N ARG A 217 7.83 1.68 14.01
CA ARG A 217 8.22 1.30 12.64
C ARG A 217 8.40 2.53 11.74
N ASN A 218 7.45 3.45 11.75
CA ASN A 218 7.54 4.68 10.99
C ASN A 218 8.71 5.57 11.46
N LEU A 219 8.95 5.66 12.78
CA LEU A 219 10.09 6.39 13.36
C LEU A 219 11.43 5.85 12.80
N ILE A 220 11.61 4.53 12.82
CA ILE A 220 12.82 3.88 12.29
C ILE A 220 13.02 4.21 10.81
N LEU A 221 11.96 4.17 10.01
CA LEU A 221 12.05 4.48 8.58
C LEU A 221 12.36 5.96 8.31
N HIS A 222 11.89 6.89 9.15
CA HIS A 222 12.31 8.29 9.09
C HIS A 222 13.78 8.46 9.42
N ILE A 223 14.28 7.78 10.48
CA ILE A 223 15.70 7.83 10.87
C ILE A 223 16.56 7.27 9.74
N ASN A 224 16.19 6.12 9.16
CA ASN A 224 16.90 5.52 8.03
C ASN A 224 17.00 6.49 6.85
N LYS A 225 15.90 7.19 6.53
CA LYS A 225 15.89 8.23 5.50
C LYS A 225 16.88 9.36 5.82
N LEU A 226 16.87 9.86 7.06
CA LEU A 226 17.79 10.92 7.50
C LEU A 226 19.27 10.49 7.44
N ILE A 227 19.57 9.22 7.73
CA ILE A 227 20.92 8.64 7.60
C ILE A 227 21.34 8.58 6.13
N ILE A 228 20.48 8.04 5.24
CA ILE A 228 20.76 7.94 3.81
C ILE A 228 20.98 9.33 3.18
N GLU A 229 20.23 10.34 3.64
CA GLU A 229 20.39 11.73 3.20
C GLU A 229 21.58 12.46 3.86
N ASN A 230 22.39 11.77 4.67
CA ASN A 230 23.53 12.33 5.42
C ASN A 230 23.17 13.48 6.38
N LYS A 231 21.91 13.55 6.82
CA LYS A 231 21.45 14.54 7.81
C LYS A 231 21.75 14.12 9.25
N VAL A 232 21.91 12.81 9.47
CA VAL A 232 22.16 12.19 10.75
C VAL A 232 23.27 11.14 10.58
N LYS A 233 24.15 11.01 11.58
CA LYS A 233 25.20 9.99 11.56
C LYS A 233 24.61 8.62 11.93
N GLU A 234 25.14 7.55 11.35
CA GLU A 234 24.73 6.15 11.57
C GLU A 234 24.92 5.65 13.01
N THR A 235 25.60 6.43 13.86
CA THR A 235 25.84 6.12 15.30
C THR A 235 24.58 6.18 16.18
N ILE A 236 23.43 6.52 15.64
CA ILE A 236 22.15 6.32 16.32
C ILE A 236 21.85 4.83 16.29
N LEU A 237 22.30 4.14 17.36
CA LEU A 237 22.11 2.71 17.50
C LEU A 237 20.62 2.40 17.60
N ILE A 238 20.10 1.77 16.56
CA ILE A 238 18.87 1.00 16.61
C ILE A 238 19.21 -0.20 17.51
N GLN A 239 19.09 -0.02 18.82
CA GLN A 239 19.06 -1.15 19.75
C GLN A 239 17.64 -1.72 19.65
N ASP A 240 17.56 -2.95 19.13
CA ASP A 240 16.33 -3.76 19.07
C ASP A 240 15.77 -4.04 20.46
#